data_fa6cca5bca05be4ab3bb78ecdda4921e
#
_entry.id   fa6cca5bca05be4ab3bb78ecdda4921e
#
_cell.length_a   1.000
_cell.length_b   1.000
_cell.length_c   1.000
_cell.angle_alpha   90.00
_cell.angle_beta   90.00
_cell.angle_gamma   90.00
#
_symmetry.space_group_name_H-M   'P 1'
#
loop_
_entity.id
_entity.type
_entity.pdbx_description
1 polymer ?
#
loop_
_entity_poly.entity_id
_entity_poly.type
_entity_poly.pdbx_seq_one_letter_code
_entity_poly.pdbx_strand_id
1 'polypeptide(L)'
;PVDRRQRQMCIRDRILLLSSNEQNYEKGDYKHFMAKEIDEQPNTVKNCVNEYIDKINKDINIFNFPFKEKEINSITLIGCGTAYHSCLIAKYWFEQLTSFDVNIDIASEFRYRKNKFKKDCLYVFVSQSGETADTYAALDLCNKNKMKTCSVVNVIESSIARDSKFVLPIHCGPE
;
A
#
# COMPACT_ATOMS: atom_id res chain seq x y z
N PRO A 1 23.30 0.83 28.25
CA PRO A 1 23.26 -0.45 27.56
C PRO A 1 21.81 -0.91 27.50
N VAL A 2 21.22 -0.84 26.30
CA VAL A 2 19.86 -1.33 26.06
C VAL A 2 19.92 -2.85 26.16
N ASP A 3 19.13 -3.40 27.08
CA ASP A 3 19.10 -4.82 27.38
C ASP A 3 18.78 -5.62 26.10
N ARG A 4 19.68 -6.53 25.72
CA ARG A 4 19.50 -7.44 24.58
C ARG A 4 18.25 -8.32 24.70
N ARG A 5 17.68 -8.50 25.90
CA ARG A 5 16.45 -9.25 26.13
C ARG A 5 15.21 -8.54 25.62
N GLN A 6 15.18 -7.20 25.65
CA GLN A 6 14.06 -6.42 25.07
C GLN A 6 14.04 -6.49 23.53
N ARG A 7 15.21 -6.60 22.89
CA ARG A 7 15.25 -6.81 21.43
C ARG A 7 14.76 -8.19 21.00
N GLN A 8 14.91 -9.20 21.82
CA GLN A 8 14.40 -10.56 21.52
C GLN A 8 12.90 -10.72 21.75
N MET A 9 12.28 -9.90 22.61
CA MET A 9 10.84 -9.95 22.85
C MET A 9 10.01 -9.38 21.68
N CYS A 10 10.54 -8.41 20.92
CA CYS A 10 9.85 -7.86 19.75
C CYS A 10 9.93 -8.75 18.50
N ILE A 11 10.81 -9.76 18.47
CA ILE A 11 11.05 -10.63 17.31
C ILE A 11 10.26 -11.95 17.39
N ARG A 12 9.63 -12.26 18.52
CA ARG A 12 9.08 -13.61 18.78
C ARG A 12 7.65 -13.87 18.32
N ASP A 13 6.91 -12.88 17.85
CA ASP A 13 5.47 -13.06 17.63
C ASP A 13 5.03 -13.50 16.24
N ARG A 14 5.91 -13.53 15.23
CA ARG A 14 5.64 -14.17 13.94
C ARG A 14 6.92 -14.59 13.24
N ILE A 15 7.22 -15.88 13.22
CA ILE A 15 8.11 -16.47 12.23
C ILE A 15 7.24 -16.76 11.00
N LEU A 16 7.27 -15.88 10.02
CA LEU A 16 6.71 -16.16 8.70
C LEU A 16 7.82 -16.85 7.88
N LEU A 17 7.54 -18.06 7.41
CA LEU A 17 8.36 -18.69 6.39
C LEU A 17 8.13 -17.92 5.09
N LEU A 18 9.10 -17.07 4.74
CA LEU A 18 9.13 -16.43 3.42
C LEU A 18 9.42 -17.52 2.40
N SER A 19 8.46 -17.81 1.53
CA SER A 19 8.71 -18.56 0.32
C SER A 19 9.38 -17.62 -0.69
N SER A 20 10.68 -17.35 -0.49
CA SER A 20 11.47 -16.61 -1.47
C SER A 20 11.74 -17.54 -2.66
N ASN A 21 11.09 -17.30 -3.77
CA ASN A 21 11.56 -17.80 -5.06
C ASN A 21 12.83 -17.02 -5.42
N GLU A 22 14.00 -17.56 -5.10
CA GLU A 22 15.33 -16.95 -5.33
C GLU A 22 15.54 -16.53 -6.80
N GLN A 23 14.85 -17.17 -7.74
CA GLN A 23 14.94 -16.91 -9.18
C GLN A 23 14.51 -15.49 -9.61
N ASN A 24 13.76 -14.77 -8.80
CA ASN A 24 13.27 -13.43 -9.17
C ASN A 24 14.24 -12.30 -8.88
N TYR A 25 15.32 -12.55 -8.09
CA TYR A 25 16.32 -11.52 -7.75
C TYR A 25 17.45 -11.41 -8.78
N GLU A 26 17.50 -12.31 -9.77
CA GLU A 26 18.52 -12.25 -10.79
C GLU A 26 18.19 -11.22 -11.86
N LYS A 27 19.20 -10.43 -12.23
CA LYS A 27 19.09 -9.44 -13.31
C LYS A 27 18.83 -10.08 -14.68
N GLY A 28 19.23 -11.36 -14.85
CA GLY A 28 19.18 -12.06 -16.12
C GLY A 28 20.06 -11.37 -17.18
N ASP A 29 19.60 -11.36 -18.43
CA ASP A 29 20.34 -10.78 -19.56
C ASP A 29 20.25 -9.23 -19.63
N TYR A 30 19.56 -8.59 -18.70
CA TYR A 30 19.40 -7.14 -18.70
C TYR A 30 20.66 -6.43 -18.18
N LYS A 31 21.02 -5.32 -18.81
CA LYS A 31 22.14 -4.48 -18.39
C LYS A 31 21.90 -3.84 -17.00
N HIS A 32 20.66 -3.46 -16.70
CA HIS A 32 20.23 -2.82 -15.46
C HIS A 32 18.92 -3.44 -14.94
N PHE A 33 18.72 -3.49 -13.64
CA PHE A 33 17.47 -3.95 -13.02
C PHE A 33 16.26 -3.12 -13.50
N MET A 34 16.39 -1.80 -13.57
CA MET A 34 15.33 -0.92 -14.07
C MET A 34 14.88 -1.29 -15.50
N ALA A 35 15.80 -1.71 -16.37
CA ALA A 35 15.44 -2.16 -17.72
C ALA A 35 14.63 -3.46 -17.67
N LYS A 36 14.99 -4.39 -16.79
CA LYS A 36 14.22 -5.61 -16.53
C LYS A 36 12.81 -5.28 -16.03
N GLU A 37 12.71 -4.42 -15.02
CA GLU A 37 11.43 -4.01 -14.42
C GLU A 37 10.51 -3.34 -15.44
N ILE A 38 11.05 -2.48 -16.32
CA ILE A 38 10.28 -1.85 -17.40
C ILE A 38 9.71 -2.91 -18.35
N ASP A 39 10.51 -3.89 -18.73
CA ASP A 39 10.08 -4.96 -19.64
C ASP A 39 9.05 -5.91 -18.98
N GLU A 40 9.15 -6.11 -17.67
CA GLU A 40 8.24 -6.94 -16.89
C GLU A 40 6.87 -6.29 -16.61
N GLN A 41 6.71 -4.97 -16.78
CA GLN A 41 5.48 -4.25 -16.45
C GLN A 41 4.19 -4.86 -17.02
N PRO A 42 4.13 -5.31 -18.30
CA PRO A 42 2.92 -5.94 -18.83
C PRO A 42 2.50 -7.19 -18.06
N ASN A 43 3.47 -7.96 -17.59
CA ASN A 43 3.21 -9.18 -16.82
C ASN A 43 2.82 -8.86 -15.37
N THR A 44 3.48 -7.91 -14.72
CA THR A 44 3.17 -7.51 -13.35
C THR A 44 1.78 -6.87 -13.25
N VAL A 45 1.42 -6.00 -14.19
CA VAL A 45 0.06 -5.44 -14.29
C VAL A 45 -0.98 -6.54 -14.51
N LYS A 46 -0.70 -7.49 -15.42
CA LYS A 46 -1.60 -8.63 -15.67
C LYS A 46 -1.79 -9.48 -14.42
N ASN A 47 -0.73 -9.74 -13.67
CA ASN A 47 -0.79 -10.51 -12.43
C ASN A 47 -1.63 -9.79 -11.37
N CYS A 48 -1.38 -8.50 -11.15
CA CYS A 48 -2.16 -7.67 -10.24
C CYS A 48 -3.65 -7.67 -10.61
N VAL A 49 -3.98 -7.44 -11.87
CA VAL A 49 -5.37 -7.46 -12.37
C VAL A 49 -6.03 -8.83 -12.17
N ASN A 50 -5.30 -9.92 -12.46
CA ASN A 50 -5.84 -11.28 -12.31
C ASN A 50 -6.14 -11.64 -10.85
N GLU A 51 -5.42 -11.08 -9.88
CA GLU A 51 -5.68 -11.29 -8.46
C GLU A 51 -7.02 -10.68 -8.03
N TYR A 52 -7.36 -9.51 -8.57
CA TYR A 52 -8.54 -8.75 -8.17
C TYR A 52 -9.77 -8.96 -9.05
N ILE A 53 -9.66 -9.65 -10.18
CA ILE A 53 -10.78 -9.87 -11.09
C ILE A 53 -11.20 -11.34 -11.09
N ASP A 54 -12.41 -11.61 -10.65
CA ASP A 54 -13.10 -12.89 -10.92
C ASP A 54 -13.62 -12.89 -12.38
N LYS A 55 -12.91 -13.58 -13.26
CA LYS A 55 -13.25 -13.66 -14.69
C LYS A 55 -14.52 -14.48 -14.94
N ILE A 56 -14.91 -15.37 -14.03
CA ILE A 56 -16.06 -16.25 -14.18
C ILE A 56 -17.33 -15.46 -13.86
N ASN A 57 -17.35 -14.81 -12.70
CA ASN A 57 -18.49 -14.04 -12.23
C ASN A 57 -18.49 -12.59 -12.71
N LYS A 58 -17.41 -12.14 -13.39
CA LYS A 58 -17.19 -10.74 -13.82
C LYS A 58 -17.31 -9.75 -12.67
N ASP A 59 -16.76 -10.13 -11.52
CA ASP A 59 -16.81 -9.37 -10.28
C ASP A 59 -15.40 -9.08 -9.75
N ILE A 60 -15.31 -8.25 -8.74
CA ILE A 60 -14.06 -7.87 -8.08
C ILE A 60 -13.85 -8.73 -6.84
N ASN A 61 -12.68 -9.36 -6.77
CA ASN A 61 -12.26 -10.25 -5.70
C ASN A 61 -11.56 -9.47 -4.59
N ILE A 62 -12.31 -8.70 -3.81
CA ILE A 62 -11.78 -8.05 -2.61
C ILE A 62 -12.47 -8.66 -1.39
N PHE A 63 -11.78 -9.60 -0.73
CA PHE A 63 -12.32 -10.28 0.43
C PHE A 63 -12.04 -9.51 1.72
N ASN A 64 -13.00 -9.57 2.65
CA ASN A 64 -12.85 -9.06 4.02
C ASN A 64 -12.55 -7.56 4.14
N PHE A 65 -13.02 -6.75 3.19
CA PHE A 65 -12.94 -5.30 3.34
C PHE A 65 -13.67 -4.87 4.62
N PRO A 66 -12.96 -4.28 5.61
CA PRO A 66 -13.52 -4.13 6.96
C PRO A 66 -14.46 -2.95 7.13
N PHE A 67 -14.65 -2.13 6.10
CA PHE A 67 -15.46 -0.92 6.15
C PHE A 67 -16.72 -1.07 5.31
N LYS A 68 -17.84 -0.52 5.78
CA LYS A 68 -19.05 -0.46 4.99
C LYS A 68 -18.95 0.70 3.99
N GLU A 69 -19.29 0.41 2.73
CA GLU A 69 -19.25 1.41 1.65
C GLU A 69 -20.01 2.69 2.01
N LYS A 70 -21.19 2.56 2.59
CA LYS A 70 -22.03 3.70 3.05
C LYS A 70 -21.41 4.57 4.14
N GLU A 71 -20.32 4.12 4.76
CA GLU A 71 -19.58 4.88 5.78
C GLU A 71 -18.37 5.64 5.21
N ILE A 72 -18.17 5.58 3.89
CA ILE A 72 -17.07 6.25 3.19
C ILE A 72 -17.67 7.23 2.19
N ASN A 73 -17.46 8.52 2.42
CA ASN A 73 -17.89 9.59 1.51
C ASN A 73 -16.70 10.23 0.79
N SER A 74 -15.49 10.05 1.32
CA SER A 74 -14.28 10.62 0.74
C SER A 74 -13.09 9.67 0.85
N ILE A 75 -12.13 9.85 -0.04
CA ILE A 75 -10.87 9.10 -0.06
C ILE A 75 -9.72 10.11 -0.02
N THR A 76 -8.70 9.83 0.78
CA THR A 76 -7.45 10.59 0.75
C THR A 76 -6.31 9.66 0.41
N LEU A 77 -5.69 9.86 -0.75
CA LEU A 77 -4.54 9.09 -1.22
C LEU A 77 -3.26 9.75 -0.73
N ILE A 78 -2.38 8.99 -0.08
CA ILE A 78 -1.17 9.51 0.56
C ILE A 78 0.04 8.67 0.12
N GLY A 79 1.07 9.36 -0.38
CA GLY A 79 2.31 8.72 -0.81
C GLY A 79 3.48 9.71 -0.87
N CYS A 80 4.65 9.20 -1.20
CA CYS A 80 5.87 9.98 -1.47
C CYS A 80 6.46 9.64 -2.82
N GLY A 81 7.19 10.56 -3.43
CA GLY A 81 7.89 10.34 -4.69
C GLY A 81 6.98 9.85 -5.82
N THR A 82 7.38 8.78 -6.50
CA THR A 82 6.60 8.21 -7.62
C THR A 82 5.25 7.63 -7.17
N ALA A 83 5.15 7.11 -5.94
CA ALA A 83 3.87 6.68 -5.36
C ALA A 83 2.88 7.86 -5.22
N TYR A 84 3.36 9.05 -4.86
CA TYR A 84 2.52 10.26 -4.86
C TYR A 84 2.04 10.62 -6.29
N HIS A 85 2.90 10.48 -7.30
CA HIS A 85 2.50 10.73 -8.69
C HIS A 85 1.45 9.72 -9.19
N SER A 86 1.52 8.46 -8.75
CA SER A 86 0.47 7.48 -9.04
C SER A 86 -0.87 7.86 -8.39
N CYS A 87 -0.83 8.43 -7.18
CA CYS A 87 -2.02 8.97 -6.51
C CYS A 87 -2.67 10.12 -7.30
N LEU A 88 -1.85 10.99 -7.94
CA LEU A 88 -2.35 12.07 -8.81
C LEU A 88 -3.18 11.51 -9.98
N ILE A 89 -2.70 10.46 -10.63
CA ILE A 89 -3.42 9.81 -11.74
C ILE A 89 -4.68 9.11 -11.22
N ALA A 90 -4.54 8.38 -10.12
CA ALA A 90 -5.66 7.66 -9.50
C ALA A 90 -6.81 8.60 -9.12
N LYS A 91 -6.51 9.82 -8.66
CA LYS A 91 -7.53 10.83 -8.36
C LYS A 91 -8.45 11.08 -9.56
N TYR A 92 -7.89 11.32 -10.75
CA TYR A 92 -8.69 11.56 -11.95
C TYR A 92 -9.60 10.38 -12.29
N TRP A 93 -9.11 9.15 -12.11
CA TRP A 93 -9.91 7.96 -12.37
C TRP A 93 -11.05 7.81 -11.34
N PHE A 94 -10.76 8.04 -10.06
CA PHE A 94 -11.80 8.01 -9.03
C PHE A 94 -12.87 9.07 -9.27
N GLU A 95 -12.49 10.30 -9.61
CA GLU A 95 -13.42 11.40 -9.89
C GLU A 95 -14.30 11.13 -11.12
N GLN A 96 -13.77 10.39 -12.12
CA GLN A 96 -14.53 10.02 -13.32
C GLN A 96 -15.46 8.82 -13.10
N LEU A 97 -15.06 7.87 -12.27
CA LEU A 97 -15.73 6.58 -12.14
C LEU A 97 -16.61 6.47 -10.90
N THR A 98 -16.46 7.39 -9.94
CA THR A 98 -17.15 7.32 -8.65
C THR A 98 -17.69 8.68 -8.23
N SER A 99 -18.53 8.70 -7.18
CA SER A 99 -19.01 9.92 -6.53
C SER A 99 -18.21 10.31 -5.28
N PHE A 100 -17.07 9.67 -5.01
CA PHE A 100 -16.24 10.00 -3.86
C PHE A 100 -15.56 11.36 -4.03
N ASP A 101 -15.50 12.13 -2.94
CA ASP A 101 -14.61 13.30 -2.84
C ASP A 101 -13.17 12.79 -2.64
N VAL A 102 -12.29 13.00 -3.63
CA VAL A 102 -10.94 12.44 -3.63
C VAL A 102 -9.89 13.51 -3.41
N ASN A 103 -9.16 13.37 -2.32
CA ASN A 103 -8.04 14.22 -1.96
C ASN A 103 -6.72 13.47 -2.11
N ILE A 104 -5.64 14.21 -2.34
CA ILE A 104 -4.28 13.69 -2.38
C ILE A 104 -3.42 14.47 -1.42
N ASP A 105 -2.47 13.76 -0.81
CA ASP A 105 -1.49 14.40 0.05
C ASP A 105 -0.10 13.76 -0.09
N ILE A 106 0.93 14.57 0.09
CA ILE A 106 2.29 14.08 0.18
C ILE A 106 2.60 13.71 1.63
N ALA A 107 3.07 12.49 1.87
CA ALA A 107 3.20 11.96 3.22
C ALA A 107 4.19 12.76 4.08
N SER A 108 5.26 13.29 3.47
CA SER A 108 6.25 14.12 4.16
C SER A 108 5.65 15.40 4.75
N GLU A 109 4.62 15.97 4.11
CA GLU A 109 3.93 17.16 4.61
C GLU A 109 2.76 16.79 5.52
N PHE A 110 2.03 15.72 5.17
CA PHE A 110 0.87 15.25 5.92
C PHE A 110 1.21 14.98 7.38
N ARG A 111 2.36 14.36 7.65
CA ARG A 111 2.79 14.01 9.01
C ARG A 111 3.05 15.20 9.94
N TYR A 112 3.39 16.38 9.39
CA TYR A 112 3.76 17.56 10.17
C TYR A 112 2.65 18.59 10.28
N ARG A 113 1.67 18.57 9.37
CA ARG A 113 0.56 19.51 9.38
C ARG A 113 -0.45 19.22 10.49
N LYS A 114 -1.21 20.24 10.86
CA LYS A 114 -2.44 20.07 11.64
C LYS A 114 -3.57 19.60 10.73
N ASN A 115 -3.73 18.28 10.63
CA ASN A 115 -4.76 17.68 9.79
C ASN A 115 -6.13 17.74 10.44
N LYS A 116 -7.16 17.98 9.62
CA LYS A 116 -8.57 17.84 10.01
C LYS A 116 -9.05 16.45 9.57
N PHE A 117 -9.04 15.49 10.49
CA PHE A 117 -9.47 14.13 10.21
C PHE A 117 -10.99 14.04 10.06
N LYS A 118 -11.45 13.32 9.02
CA LYS A 118 -12.86 13.01 8.78
C LYS A 118 -13.09 11.51 9.01
N LYS A 119 -14.08 11.13 9.79
CA LYS A 119 -14.39 9.73 10.11
C LYS A 119 -15.01 8.95 8.94
N ASP A 120 -15.60 9.65 8.01
CA ASP A 120 -16.17 9.16 6.77
C ASP A 120 -15.18 9.16 5.60
N CYS A 121 -13.90 9.40 5.89
CA CYS A 121 -12.80 9.34 4.93
C CYS A 121 -12.03 8.02 5.07
N LEU A 122 -11.73 7.37 3.93
CA LEU A 122 -10.76 6.31 3.84
C LEU A 122 -9.39 6.90 3.49
N TYR A 123 -8.41 6.71 4.36
CA TYR A 123 -7.03 7.12 4.14
C TYR A 123 -6.25 5.97 3.52
N VAL A 124 -5.79 6.14 2.30
CA VAL A 124 -5.08 5.12 1.51
C VAL A 124 -3.62 5.48 1.38
N PHE A 125 -2.75 4.64 1.90
CA PHE A 125 -1.30 4.82 1.91
C PHE A 125 -0.67 3.99 0.80
N VAL A 126 0.01 4.66 -0.15
CA VAL A 126 0.62 4.02 -1.32
C VAL A 126 2.13 3.98 -1.15
N SER A 127 2.70 2.79 -1.15
CA SER A 127 4.15 2.58 -1.06
C SER A 127 4.51 1.21 -1.64
N GLN A 128 5.46 1.15 -2.56
CA GLN A 128 5.90 -0.12 -3.13
C GLN A 128 6.57 -0.99 -2.05
N SER A 129 7.62 -0.51 -1.39
CA SER A 129 8.34 -1.24 -0.34
C SER A 129 7.53 -1.42 0.96
N GLY A 130 6.55 -0.53 1.22
CA GLY A 130 5.82 -0.48 2.49
C GLY A 130 6.68 -0.05 3.69
N GLU A 131 7.90 0.46 3.47
CA GLU A 131 8.84 0.90 4.50
C GLU A 131 9.20 2.39 4.40
N THR A 132 8.52 3.17 3.56
CA THR A 132 8.74 4.61 3.41
C THR A 132 8.42 5.32 4.72
N ALA A 133 9.44 5.88 5.37
CA ALA A 133 9.34 6.44 6.73
C ALA A 133 8.25 7.51 6.88
N ASP A 134 8.13 8.43 5.91
CA ASP A 134 7.11 9.48 5.95
C ASP A 134 5.70 8.92 5.75
N THR A 135 5.54 7.93 4.86
CA THR A 135 4.25 7.27 4.62
C THR A 135 3.82 6.46 5.84
N TYR A 136 4.76 5.76 6.49
CA TYR A 136 4.49 5.06 7.75
C TYR A 136 4.10 6.02 8.88
N ALA A 137 4.81 7.15 9.03
CA ALA A 137 4.47 8.14 10.06
C ALA A 137 3.10 8.79 9.81
N ALA A 138 2.71 9.00 8.55
CA ALA A 138 1.38 9.47 8.20
C ALA A 138 0.28 8.45 8.53
N LEU A 139 0.54 7.15 8.28
CA LEU A 139 -0.34 6.05 8.67
C LEU A 139 -0.50 5.97 10.20
N ASP A 140 0.60 6.00 10.96
CA ASP A 140 0.59 5.97 12.41
C ASP A 140 -0.24 7.14 12.99
N LEU A 141 -0.09 8.33 12.40
CA LEU A 141 -0.90 9.50 12.76
C LEU A 141 -2.41 9.27 12.54
N CYS A 142 -2.80 8.65 11.42
CA CYS A 142 -4.18 8.28 11.15
C CYS A 142 -4.70 7.21 12.12
N ASN A 143 -3.88 6.21 12.43
CA ASN A 143 -4.24 5.15 13.37
C ASN A 143 -4.44 5.69 14.80
N LYS A 144 -3.56 6.57 15.28
CA LYS A 144 -3.71 7.28 16.57
C LYS A 144 -5.02 8.07 16.65
N ASN A 145 -5.48 8.61 15.54
CA ASN A 145 -6.77 9.30 15.44
C ASN A 145 -7.96 8.35 15.13
N LYS A 146 -7.73 7.03 15.11
CA LYS A 146 -8.76 5.99 14.87
C LYS A 146 -9.47 6.15 13.52
N MET A 147 -8.74 6.57 12.48
CA MET A 147 -9.26 6.71 11.13
C MET A 147 -9.36 5.35 10.43
N LYS A 148 -10.15 5.29 9.34
CA LYS A 148 -10.18 4.16 8.42
C LYS A 148 -8.91 4.21 7.56
N THR A 149 -8.05 3.17 7.64
CA THR A 149 -6.77 3.11 6.92
C THR A 149 -6.70 1.91 6.01
N CYS A 150 -6.20 2.11 4.81
CA CYS A 150 -5.90 1.10 3.82
C CYS A 150 -4.49 1.34 3.28
N SER A 151 -3.76 0.31 2.93
CA SER A 151 -2.49 0.44 2.21
C SER A 151 -2.50 -0.29 0.88
N VAL A 152 -1.82 0.29 -0.09
CA VAL A 152 -1.51 -0.31 -1.39
C VAL A 152 0.00 -0.52 -1.41
N VAL A 153 0.44 -1.77 -1.27
CA VAL A 153 1.86 -2.11 -1.08
C VAL A 153 2.23 -3.38 -1.85
N ASN A 154 3.51 -3.55 -2.16
CA ASN A 154 4.00 -4.79 -2.74
C ASN A 154 4.45 -5.78 -1.65
N VAL A 155 5.09 -5.29 -0.60
CA VAL A 155 5.63 -6.13 0.49
C VAL A 155 4.60 -6.22 1.61
N ILE A 156 3.87 -7.34 1.68
CA ILE A 156 2.78 -7.54 2.65
C ILE A 156 3.25 -7.72 4.09
N GLU A 157 4.53 -8.03 4.30
CA GLU A 157 5.16 -8.12 5.61
C GLU A 157 5.75 -6.79 6.08
N SER A 158 5.62 -5.73 5.30
CA SER A 158 6.15 -4.41 5.61
C SER A 158 5.45 -3.74 6.80
N SER A 159 6.11 -2.74 7.37
CA SER A 159 5.58 -1.97 8.51
C SER A 159 4.25 -1.29 8.17
N ILE A 160 4.13 -0.71 6.97
CA ILE A 160 2.89 -0.06 6.50
C ILE A 160 1.77 -1.10 6.37
N ALA A 161 2.06 -2.28 5.80
CA ALA A 161 1.07 -3.34 5.66
C ALA A 161 0.56 -3.84 7.02
N ARG A 162 1.49 -4.13 7.95
CA ARG A 162 1.13 -4.65 9.28
C ARG A 162 0.25 -3.72 10.09
N ASP A 163 0.47 -2.41 9.97
CA ASP A 163 -0.23 -1.41 10.77
C ASP A 163 -1.47 -0.84 10.08
N SER A 164 -1.71 -1.18 8.81
CA SER A 164 -2.93 -0.82 8.10
C SER A 164 -4.10 -1.72 8.50
N LYS A 165 -5.31 -1.15 8.56
CA LYS A 165 -6.52 -1.93 8.82
C LYS A 165 -6.93 -2.82 7.66
N PHE A 166 -6.53 -2.45 6.46
CA PHE A 166 -6.73 -3.23 5.25
C PHE A 166 -5.54 -3.07 4.30
N VAL A 167 -5.20 -4.11 3.57
CA VAL A 167 -4.04 -4.14 2.66
C VAL A 167 -4.49 -4.61 1.28
N LEU A 168 -4.07 -3.88 0.27
CA LEU A 168 -4.19 -4.24 -1.15
C LEU A 168 -2.80 -4.50 -1.72
N PRO A 169 -2.39 -5.76 -1.86
CA PRO A 169 -1.12 -6.13 -2.50
C PRO A 169 -1.09 -5.78 -3.98
N ILE A 170 0.03 -5.29 -4.50
CA ILE A 170 0.17 -4.97 -5.94
C ILE A 170 0.83 -6.06 -6.77
N HIS A 171 1.38 -7.10 -6.15
CA HIS A 171 1.91 -8.30 -6.80
C HIS A 171 2.90 -8.02 -7.95
N CYS A 172 3.77 -7.02 -7.80
CA CYS A 172 4.74 -6.66 -8.83
C CYS A 172 6.09 -7.39 -8.72
N GLY A 173 6.17 -8.39 -7.86
CA GLY A 173 7.40 -9.15 -7.64
C GLY A 173 8.38 -8.45 -6.68
N PRO A 174 9.54 -9.06 -6.42
CA PRO A 174 10.59 -8.45 -5.59
C PRO A 174 11.29 -7.32 -6.36
N GLU A 175 11.73 -6.32 -5.63
CA GLU A 175 12.54 -5.19 -6.10
C GLU A 175 14.03 -5.45 -5.81
#